data_adbe9dbfa392f9f481e8f05b4415f5b7
#
_entry.id   adbe9dbfa392f9f481e8f05b4415f5b7
#
_cell.length_a   1.000
_cell.length_b   1.000
_cell.length_c   1.000
_cell.angle_alpha   90.00
_cell.angle_beta   90.00
_cell.angle_gamma   90.00
#
_symmetry.space_group_name_H-M   'P 1'
#
loop_
_entity.id
_entity.type
_entity.pdbx_description
1 polymer ?
#
loop_
_entity_poly.entity_id
_entity_poly.type
_entity_poly.pdbx_seq_one_letter_code
_entity_poly.pdbx_strand_id
1 'polypeptide(L)'
;MMEGAPVAEGAPIGALHPAVEISPRARFEVLGAILLALLLGALDQTIVGTALPRIVTDLHGNDLYTWAVTIYLLTSTISVPFYGKLSDYYGRKPLLIFGISVFLIGSALSGLSGEMWQLILFRGIQGIGAGSLFPISLAVIGDLFTPAERGKYQGLFGAVFGLSALVGPALGGIITDNVGWHWIFYINLPIGLLSLIVVSRVLPSVKRPHHSLDLDLVGALVFVAAMIPLLVGLTNKQSADWATPEVGGLLLIAAVLIPVFLWIESRVKQPIVPLDLWRSRTYAGSQIATFFAAFGFFSATIFLPRFYQVVRGDSATISGYELFPLLVGVIVSSIVSGQIVARTGKYKALLLASVVFVGVGSLLFTNLAATSDPWVIRFWQFVLGAGIGPTLAVFTIVIQNAVPFSKLGVATSNLTFFRQIGGTVGLSIAGSLFGSQIADQIPARLVANGVPQQFVTQFQGGGFDLNNLVGVGNTLGQQILAGVPAQVRPVVEPLIPKIVTSIYEGISLAIGSVFWLGLGASVLAFLAVLVIRELPLRSSIGPARGQPEGAPAPSRPGIEGVAHTPALAGE
;
A
#
# COMPACT_ATOMS: atom_id res chain seq x y z
N MET A 1 45.48 -53.63 -13.87
CA MET A 1 44.24 -53.74 -13.12
C MET A 1 44.19 -52.52 -12.17
N MET A 2 43.51 -51.45 -12.55
CA MET A 2 43.20 -50.34 -11.66
C MET A 2 41.69 -50.33 -11.52
N GLU A 3 41.25 -50.67 -10.33
CA GLU A 3 39.86 -50.69 -9.92
C GLU A 3 39.30 -49.27 -9.87
N GLY A 4 38.17 -49.06 -10.56
CA GLY A 4 37.48 -47.78 -10.57
C GLY A 4 36.82 -47.46 -9.25
N ALA A 5 37.10 -46.27 -8.74
CA ALA A 5 36.37 -45.69 -7.64
C ALA A 5 34.87 -45.49 -7.96
N PRO A 6 33.95 -45.80 -7.08
CA PRO A 6 32.53 -45.60 -7.32
C PRO A 6 32.19 -44.11 -7.40
N VAL A 7 31.55 -43.75 -8.51
CA VAL A 7 30.91 -42.43 -8.69
C VAL A 7 29.84 -42.30 -7.61
N ALA A 8 29.98 -41.33 -6.74
CA ALA A 8 28.99 -40.99 -5.73
C ALA A 8 27.69 -40.54 -6.42
N GLU A 9 26.70 -41.45 -6.44
CA GLU A 9 25.34 -41.15 -6.88
C GLU A 9 24.71 -40.07 -5.98
N GLY A 10 24.26 -39.02 -6.61
CA GLY A 10 23.15 -38.18 -6.23
C GLY A 10 23.04 -37.76 -4.77
N ALA A 11 23.77 -36.72 -4.34
CA ALA A 11 23.31 -35.95 -3.16
C ALA A 11 21.91 -35.36 -3.46
N PRO A 12 20.92 -35.58 -2.56
CA PRO A 12 19.57 -35.08 -2.80
C PRO A 12 19.58 -33.57 -2.91
N ILE A 13 18.96 -33.02 -3.98
CA ILE A 13 18.83 -31.59 -4.36
C ILE A 13 17.95 -30.82 -3.32
N GLY A 14 18.02 -31.17 -2.06
CA GLY A 14 17.22 -30.59 -0.97
C GLY A 14 18.01 -30.01 0.22
N ALA A 15 19.31 -30.12 0.20
CA ALA A 15 20.11 -29.88 1.40
C ALA A 15 21.13 -28.75 1.18
N LEU A 16 20.70 -27.50 1.04
CA LEU A 16 21.63 -26.36 1.16
C LEU A 16 20.89 -25.05 1.44
N HIS A 17 20.31 -24.89 2.61
CA HIS A 17 20.41 -23.64 3.35
C HIS A 17 20.87 -23.98 4.75
N PRO A 18 22.18 -23.84 5.07
CA PRO A 18 22.53 -23.66 6.46
C PRO A 18 21.74 -22.43 6.90
N ALA A 19 20.87 -22.57 7.89
CA ALA A 19 20.35 -21.43 8.61
C ALA A 19 21.60 -20.60 8.94
N VAL A 20 21.73 -19.41 8.33
CA VAL A 20 22.85 -18.54 8.66
C VAL A 20 22.66 -18.24 10.13
N GLU A 21 23.47 -18.85 10.99
CA GLU A 21 23.44 -18.60 12.41
C GLU A 21 23.90 -17.17 12.64
N ILE A 22 22.94 -16.25 12.53
CA ILE A 22 23.16 -14.84 12.77
C ILE A 22 22.99 -14.65 14.27
N SER A 23 23.99 -14.03 14.90
CA SER A 23 23.90 -13.68 16.31
C SER A 23 22.64 -12.84 16.59
N PRO A 24 22.04 -12.92 17.77
CA PRO A 24 20.88 -12.11 18.12
C PRO A 24 21.10 -10.61 17.88
N ARG A 25 22.31 -10.11 18.14
CA ARG A 25 22.69 -8.71 17.89
C ARG A 25 22.62 -8.38 16.41
N ALA A 26 23.21 -9.20 15.54
CA ALA A 26 23.18 -8.97 14.10
C ALA A 26 21.75 -9.03 13.52
N ARG A 27 20.84 -9.85 14.08
CA ARG A 27 19.43 -9.85 13.68
C ARG A 27 18.75 -8.50 13.97
N PHE A 28 19.03 -7.87 15.10
CA PHE A 28 18.49 -6.54 15.43
C PHE A 28 19.10 -5.45 14.56
N GLU A 29 20.39 -5.53 14.24
CA GLU A 29 21.05 -4.57 13.34
C GLU A 29 20.46 -4.66 11.92
N VAL A 30 20.23 -5.87 11.40
CA VAL A 30 19.55 -6.09 10.11
C VAL A 30 18.13 -5.53 10.16
N LEU A 31 17.38 -5.79 11.23
CA LEU A 31 16.03 -5.26 11.40
C LEU A 31 16.02 -3.72 11.36
N GLY A 32 16.95 -3.07 12.08
CA GLY A 32 17.11 -1.62 12.05
C GLY A 32 17.41 -1.09 10.65
N ALA A 33 18.29 -1.76 9.90
CA ALA A 33 18.62 -1.39 8.53
C ALA A 33 17.41 -1.48 7.57
N ILE A 34 16.62 -2.53 7.73
CA ILE A 34 15.40 -2.74 6.93
C ILE A 34 14.34 -1.67 7.27
N LEU A 35 14.15 -1.38 8.55
CA LEU A 35 13.20 -0.35 8.99
C LEU A 35 13.62 1.04 8.49
N LEU A 36 14.93 1.35 8.43
CA LEU A 36 15.43 2.58 7.81
C LEU A 36 15.14 2.64 6.31
N ALA A 37 15.33 1.52 5.58
CA ALA A 37 15.00 1.47 4.15
C ALA A 37 13.49 1.67 3.91
N LEU A 38 12.65 1.11 4.77
CA LEU A 38 11.20 1.33 4.72
C LEU A 38 10.80 2.75 5.05
N LEU A 39 11.43 3.33 6.10
CA LEU A 39 11.21 4.71 6.49
C LEU A 39 11.53 5.65 5.33
N LEU A 40 12.62 5.40 4.62
CA LEU A 40 13.03 6.17 3.45
C LEU A 40 11.92 6.22 2.39
N GLY A 41 11.39 5.06 1.98
CA GLY A 41 10.34 4.99 0.97
C GLY A 41 9.00 5.55 1.43
N ALA A 42 8.62 5.33 2.70
CA ALA A 42 7.36 5.82 3.26
C ALA A 42 7.39 7.33 3.51
N LEU A 43 8.53 7.86 3.97
CA LEU A 43 8.71 9.29 4.23
C LEU A 43 8.68 10.10 2.92
N ASP A 44 9.35 9.62 1.88
CA ASP A 44 9.35 10.26 0.57
C ASP A 44 7.92 10.47 0.02
N GLN A 45 7.07 9.46 0.13
CA GLN A 45 5.69 9.57 -0.34
C GLN A 45 4.88 10.65 0.39
N THR A 46 5.10 10.81 1.68
CA THR A 46 4.33 11.74 2.52
C THR A 46 4.88 13.16 2.48
N ILE A 47 6.18 13.34 2.40
CA ILE A 47 6.85 14.65 2.31
C ILE A 47 6.53 15.34 0.99
N VAL A 48 6.63 14.62 -0.14
CA VAL A 48 6.43 15.20 -1.48
C VAL A 48 5.00 15.72 -1.65
N GLY A 49 4.02 15.01 -1.08
CA GLY A 49 2.62 15.42 -1.18
C GLY A 49 2.33 16.83 -0.64
N THR A 50 3.02 17.25 0.41
CA THR A 50 2.84 18.59 1.01
C THR A 50 3.58 19.69 0.25
N ALA A 51 4.71 19.38 -0.36
CA ALA A 51 5.52 20.34 -1.11
C ALA A 51 5.05 20.52 -2.57
N LEU A 52 4.28 19.58 -3.10
CA LEU A 52 3.91 19.52 -4.51
C LEU A 52 3.26 20.79 -5.06
N PRO A 53 2.33 21.47 -4.35
CA PRO A 53 1.77 22.75 -4.85
C PRO A 53 2.84 23.82 -5.10
N ARG A 54 3.83 23.92 -4.20
CA ARG A 54 4.95 24.85 -4.34
C ARG A 54 5.87 24.47 -5.50
N ILE A 55 6.21 23.18 -5.61
CA ILE A 55 7.04 22.64 -6.69
C ILE A 55 6.42 22.98 -8.06
N VAL A 56 5.14 22.71 -8.22
CA VAL A 56 4.41 22.94 -9.48
C VAL A 56 4.36 24.40 -9.85
N THR A 57 4.21 25.29 -8.87
CA THR A 57 4.24 26.73 -9.07
C THR A 57 5.65 27.19 -9.52
N ASP A 58 6.68 26.74 -8.85
CA ASP A 58 8.07 27.14 -9.12
C ASP A 58 8.57 26.59 -10.49
N LEU A 59 8.14 25.38 -10.87
CA LEU A 59 8.50 24.73 -12.15
C LEU A 59 7.51 25.02 -13.30
N HIS A 60 6.51 25.88 -13.10
CA HIS A 60 5.48 26.27 -14.08
C HIS A 60 4.77 25.08 -14.75
N GLY A 61 4.51 24.00 -13.98
CA GLY A 61 4.05 22.72 -14.49
C GLY A 61 2.64 22.30 -14.03
N ASN A 62 1.68 23.23 -13.95
CA ASN A 62 0.31 22.96 -13.46
C ASN A 62 -0.38 21.81 -14.21
N ASP A 63 -0.21 21.72 -15.53
CA ASP A 63 -0.80 20.65 -16.35
C ASP A 63 -0.20 19.27 -16.07
N LEU A 64 0.99 19.22 -15.49
CA LEU A 64 1.72 18.02 -15.18
C LEU A 64 1.68 17.65 -13.68
N TYR A 65 0.91 18.36 -12.87
CA TYR A 65 0.80 18.16 -11.41
C TYR A 65 0.60 16.70 -11.03
N THR A 66 -0.39 16.04 -11.62
CA THR A 66 -0.74 14.66 -11.33
C THR A 66 0.40 13.70 -11.68
N TRP A 67 1.15 13.97 -12.76
CA TRP A 67 2.22 13.11 -13.22
C TRP A 67 3.41 13.04 -12.27
N ALA A 68 3.70 14.10 -11.51
CA ALA A 68 4.80 14.09 -10.54
C ALA A 68 4.64 13.05 -9.43
N VAL A 69 3.40 12.75 -9.04
CA VAL A 69 3.09 11.68 -8.08
C VAL A 69 2.88 10.35 -8.78
N THR A 70 2.10 10.36 -9.86
CA THR A 70 1.69 9.14 -10.56
C THR A 70 2.87 8.34 -11.11
N ILE A 71 3.86 8.99 -11.72
CA ILE A 71 4.99 8.29 -12.31
C ILE A 71 5.81 7.49 -11.28
N TYR A 72 5.98 8.05 -10.09
CA TYR A 72 6.65 7.37 -8.98
C TYR A 72 5.85 6.12 -8.53
N LEU A 73 4.56 6.26 -8.31
CA LEU A 73 3.69 5.15 -7.92
C LEU A 73 3.63 4.08 -9.02
N LEU A 74 3.53 4.50 -10.28
CA LEU A 74 3.48 3.63 -11.44
C LEU A 74 4.76 2.79 -11.54
N THR A 75 5.93 3.44 -11.57
CA THR A 75 7.21 2.74 -11.71
C THR A 75 7.53 1.88 -10.50
N SER A 76 7.18 2.33 -9.28
CA SER A 76 7.35 1.52 -8.07
C SER A 76 6.46 0.28 -8.10
N THR A 77 5.18 0.41 -8.47
CA THR A 77 4.24 -0.71 -8.54
C THR A 77 4.66 -1.75 -9.58
N ILE A 78 5.05 -1.29 -10.78
CA ILE A 78 5.50 -2.17 -11.85
C ILE A 78 6.77 -2.92 -11.48
N SER A 79 7.71 -2.28 -10.79
CA SER A 79 8.99 -2.88 -10.43
C SER A 79 8.91 -3.91 -9.28
N VAL A 80 7.87 -3.86 -8.43
CA VAL A 80 7.70 -4.77 -7.28
C VAL A 80 7.81 -6.26 -7.63
N PRO A 81 7.09 -6.84 -8.61
CA PRO A 81 7.19 -8.27 -8.94
C PRO A 81 8.58 -8.67 -9.43
N PHE A 82 9.25 -7.79 -10.18
CA PHE A 82 10.62 -8.02 -10.65
C PHE A 82 11.60 -8.14 -9.49
N TYR A 83 11.54 -7.22 -8.53
CA TYR A 83 12.40 -7.28 -7.36
C TYR A 83 12.16 -8.54 -6.52
N GLY A 84 10.93 -9.00 -6.44
CA GLY A 84 10.60 -10.25 -5.78
C GLY A 84 11.32 -11.43 -6.41
N LYS A 85 11.13 -11.61 -7.72
CA LYS A 85 11.75 -12.70 -8.47
C LYS A 85 13.28 -12.60 -8.46
N LEU A 86 13.83 -11.43 -8.81
CA LEU A 86 15.28 -11.23 -8.86
C LEU A 86 15.91 -11.42 -7.47
N SER A 87 15.21 -11.03 -6.38
CA SER A 87 15.73 -11.22 -5.03
C SER A 87 15.72 -12.68 -4.56
N ASP A 88 14.81 -13.50 -5.07
CA ASP A 88 14.83 -14.96 -4.85
C ASP A 88 15.98 -15.63 -5.59
N TYR A 89 16.44 -15.03 -6.70
CA TYR A 89 17.53 -15.55 -7.52
C TYR A 89 18.92 -15.05 -7.08
N TYR A 90 19.13 -13.73 -7.09
CA TYR A 90 20.43 -13.10 -6.77
C TYR A 90 20.68 -12.93 -5.27
N GLY A 91 19.64 -13.14 -4.44
CA GLY A 91 19.68 -12.85 -3.01
C GLY A 91 19.14 -11.45 -2.67
N ARG A 92 18.83 -11.25 -1.40
CA ARG A 92 18.16 -10.02 -0.90
C ARG A 92 19.10 -8.81 -0.89
N LYS A 93 20.35 -9.04 -0.43
CA LYS A 93 21.33 -7.97 -0.22
C LYS A 93 21.65 -7.16 -1.49
N PRO A 94 22.08 -7.78 -2.62
CA PRO A 94 22.44 -7.01 -3.80
C PRO A 94 21.26 -6.24 -4.38
N LEU A 95 20.04 -6.81 -4.35
CA LEU A 95 18.86 -6.16 -4.88
C LEU A 95 18.38 -5.00 -3.98
N LEU A 96 18.50 -5.12 -2.67
CA LEU A 96 18.18 -4.03 -1.76
C LEU A 96 19.20 -2.88 -1.89
N ILE A 97 20.50 -3.19 -1.99
CA ILE A 97 21.54 -2.20 -2.26
C ILE A 97 21.28 -1.48 -3.59
N PHE A 98 21.00 -2.23 -4.65
CA PHE A 98 20.67 -1.66 -5.95
C PHE A 98 19.44 -0.74 -5.87
N GLY A 99 18.36 -1.21 -5.25
CA GLY A 99 17.12 -0.44 -5.12
C GLY A 99 17.31 0.85 -4.32
N ILE A 100 18.00 0.79 -3.16
CA ILE A 100 18.32 1.99 -2.37
C ILE A 100 19.19 2.95 -3.21
N SER A 101 20.19 2.45 -3.93
CA SER A 101 21.06 3.28 -4.77
C SER A 101 20.29 3.99 -5.88
N VAL A 102 19.42 3.28 -6.62
CA VAL A 102 18.57 3.86 -7.66
C VAL A 102 17.61 4.89 -7.06
N PHE A 103 17.03 4.60 -5.90
CA PHE A 103 16.16 5.54 -5.18
C PHE A 103 16.91 6.82 -4.84
N LEU A 104 18.12 6.74 -4.29
CA LEU A 104 18.93 7.91 -3.91
C LEU A 104 19.37 8.73 -5.12
N ILE A 105 19.77 8.06 -6.22
CA ILE A 105 20.10 8.75 -7.48
C ILE A 105 18.88 9.51 -7.99
N GLY A 106 17.72 8.84 -8.08
CA GLY A 106 16.47 9.48 -8.49
C GLY A 106 16.07 10.65 -7.58
N SER A 107 16.27 10.51 -6.27
CA SER A 107 15.99 11.56 -5.29
C SER A 107 16.94 12.77 -5.47
N ALA A 108 18.23 12.52 -5.60
CA ALA A 108 19.22 13.58 -5.83
C ALA A 108 18.93 14.36 -7.12
N LEU A 109 18.62 13.64 -8.21
CA LEU A 109 18.25 14.24 -9.48
C LEU A 109 16.93 15.03 -9.39
N SER A 110 15.92 14.52 -8.66
CA SER A 110 14.66 15.23 -8.41
C SER A 110 14.89 16.56 -7.70
N GLY A 111 15.83 16.62 -6.75
CA GLY A 111 16.24 17.86 -6.10
C GLY A 111 17.00 18.83 -7.01
N LEU A 112 17.53 18.38 -8.14
CA LEU A 112 18.23 19.22 -9.13
C LEU A 112 17.32 19.68 -10.28
N SER A 113 16.03 19.30 -10.27
CA SER A 113 15.10 19.61 -11.36
C SER A 113 14.89 21.12 -11.51
N GLY A 114 15.11 21.64 -12.71
CA GLY A 114 14.79 23.02 -13.09
C GLY A 114 13.48 23.14 -13.89
N GLU A 115 12.93 21.99 -14.34
CA GLU A 115 11.70 21.94 -15.14
C GLU A 115 10.84 20.73 -14.70
N MET A 116 9.52 20.85 -14.92
CA MET A 116 8.57 19.83 -14.45
C MET A 116 8.78 18.44 -15.11
N TRP A 117 9.11 18.39 -16.41
CA TRP A 117 9.37 17.12 -17.09
C TRP A 117 10.62 16.39 -16.54
N GLN A 118 11.66 17.15 -16.10
CA GLN A 118 12.84 16.57 -15.44
C GLN A 118 12.45 15.93 -14.12
N LEU A 119 11.65 16.65 -13.31
CA LEU A 119 11.14 16.11 -12.06
C LEU A 119 10.38 14.80 -12.28
N ILE A 120 9.49 14.76 -13.27
CA ILE A 120 8.71 13.57 -13.61
C ILE A 120 9.65 12.41 -13.98
N LEU A 121 10.63 12.64 -14.86
CA LEU A 121 11.59 11.61 -15.27
C LEU A 121 12.37 11.07 -14.06
N PHE A 122 12.89 11.97 -13.22
CA PHE A 122 13.70 11.58 -12.06
C PHE A 122 12.88 10.91 -10.96
N ARG A 123 11.62 11.32 -10.78
CA ARG A 123 10.65 10.62 -9.94
C ARG A 123 10.36 9.20 -10.47
N GLY A 124 10.33 9.01 -11.78
CA GLY A 124 10.21 7.69 -12.39
C GLY A 124 11.39 6.78 -12.02
N ILE A 125 12.62 7.29 -12.10
CA ILE A 125 13.84 6.58 -11.68
C ILE A 125 13.76 6.26 -10.18
N GLN A 126 13.40 7.24 -9.36
CA GLN A 126 13.25 7.07 -7.92
C GLN A 126 12.22 5.99 -7.57
N GLY A 127 11.09 5.95 -8.29
CA GLY A 127 10.04 4.94 -8.13
C GLY A 127 10.54 3.52 -8.45
N ILE A 128 11.37 3.34 -9.48
CA ILE A 128 12.01 2.03 -9.75
C ILE A 128 12.78 1.55 -8.51
N GLY A 129 13.57 2.41 -7.88
CA GLY A 129 14.28 2.07 -6.65
C GLY A 129 13.34 1.75 -5.49
N ALA A 130 12.30 2.56 -5.30
CA ALA A 130 11.30 2.43 -4.25
C ALA A 130 10.56 1.08 -4.27
N GLY A 131 10.33 0.53 -5.46
CA GLY A 131 9.67 -0.78 -5.62
C GLY A 131 10.41 -1.96 -4.98
N SER A 132 11.70 -1.79 -4.65
CA SER A 132 12.49 -2.80 -3.94
C SER A 132 12.33 -2.74 -2.42
N LEU A 133 12.12 -1.54 -1.86
CA LEU A 133 12.26 -1.27 -0.43
C LEU A 133 11.29 -2.08 0.41
N PHE A 134 10.04 -2.14 -0.02
CA PHE A 134 8.98 -2.82 0.72
C PHE A 134 9.05 -4.35 0.61
N PRO A 135 8.98 -4.93 -0.60
CA PRO A 135 8.89 -6.38 -0.74
C PRO A 135 10.16 -7.11 -0.30
N ILE A 136 11.35 -6.54 -0.57
CA ILE A 136 12.61 -7.17 -0.15
C ILE A 136 12.75 -7.09 1.37
N SER A 137 12.39 -5.97 1.99
CA SER A 137 12.41 -5.83 3.45
C SER A 137 11.53 -6.86 4.15
N LEU A 138 10.30 -7.07 3.66
CA LEU A 138 9.39 -8.11 4.15
C LEU A 138 9.94 -9.51 3.91
N ALA A 139 10.56 -9.75 2.74
CA ALA A 139 11.17 -11.04 2.42
C ALA A 139 12.38 -11.36 3.33
N VAL A 140 13.21 -10.35 3.67
CA VAL A 140 14.33 -10.51 4.61
C VAL A 140 13.83 -10.91 6.00
N ILE A 141 12.73 -10.32 6.48
CA ILE A 141 12.12 -10.80 7.74
C ILE A 141 11.69 -12.26 7.61
N GLY A 142 11.14 -12.64 6.45
CA GLY A 142 10.79 -14.02 6.13
C GLY A 142 11.99 -14.97 6.11
N ASP A 143 13.16 -14.49 5.74
CA ASP A 143 14.39 -15.27 5.70
C ASP A 143 15.06 -15.38 7.09
N LEU A 144 14.93 -14.36 7.96
CA LEU A 144 15.64 -14.27 9.25
C LEU A 144 14.87 -14.80 10.46
N PHE A 145 13.54 -14.77 10.39
CA PHE A 145 12.68 -15.10 11.54
C PHE A 145 11.73 -16.25 11.21
N THR A 146 11.47 -17.08 12.20
CA THR A 146 10.43 -18.11 12.08
C THR A 146 9.04 -17.45 11.92
N PRO A 147 8.04 -18.11 11.29
CA PRO A 147 6.70 -17.56 11.16
C PRO A 147 6.07 -17.09 12.48
N ALA A 148 6.40 -17.75 13.58
CA ALA A 148 5.97 -17.36 14.92
C ALA A 148 6.62 -16.04 15.38
N GLU A 149 7.90 -15.81 15.08
CA GLU A 149 8.61 -14.57 15.43
C GLU A 149 8.25 -13.39 14.52
N ARG A 150 7.94 -13.66 13.24
CA ARG A 150 7.62 -12.63 12.23
C ARG A 150 6.50 -11.71 12.67
N GLY A 151 5.49 -12.25 13.37
CA GLY A 151 4.35 -11.46 13.87
C GLY A 151 4.77 -10.27 14.71
N LYS A 152 5.79 -10.46 15.57
CA LYS A 152 6.33 -9.38 16.41
C LYS A 152 6.97 -8.26 15.59
N TYR A 153 7.71 -8.59 14.53
CA TYR A 153 8.50 -7.62 13.77
C TYR A 153 7.72 -7.01 12.62
N GLN A 154 6.75 -7.72 12.04
CA GLN A 154 5.90 -7.17 10.98
C GLN A 154 4.99 -6.06 11.47
N GLY A 155 4.60 -6.06 12.75
CA GLY A 155 3.89 -4.93 13.34
C GLY A 155 4.67 -3.61 13.29
N LEU A 156 6.01 -3.65 13.32
CA LEU A 156 6.87 -2.47 13.21
C LEU A 156 6.77 -1.77 11.84
N PHE A 157 6.38 -2.51 10.80
CA PHE A 157 6.14 -1.92 9.47
C PHE A 157 4.98 -0.93 9.50
N GLY A 158 3.89 -1.30 10.19
CA GLY A 158 2.79 -0.36 10.42
C GLY A 158 3.24 0.88 11.20
N ALA A 159 4.13 0.71 12.19
CA ALA A 159 4.68 1.82 12.96
C ALA A 159 5.54 2.76 12.10
N VAL A 160 6.37 2.23 11.18
CA VAL A 160 7.17 3.06 10.25
C VAL A 160 6.26 3.87 9.33
N PHE A 161 5.19 3.27 8.78
CA PHE A 161 4.22 4.01 7.97
C PHE A 161 3.50 5.09 8.77
N GLY A 162 3.06 4.75 9.98
CA GLY A 162 2.40 5.71 10.87
C GLY A 162 3.32 6.88 11.23
N LEU A 163 4.60 6.59 11.54
CA LEU A 163 5.58 7.63 11.82
C LEU A 163 5.83 8.51 10.59
N SER A 164 5.96 7.92 9.41
CA SER A 164 6.16 8.66 8.16
C SER A 164 4.96 9.56 7.84
N ALA A 165 3.74 9.06 8.04
CA ALA A 165 2.53 9.84 7.80
C ALA A 165 2.35 10.98 8.79
N LEU A 166 2.85 10.84 10.03
CA LEU A 166 2.84 11.89 11.05
C LEU A 166 3.92 12.94 10.80
N VAL A 167 5.15 12.49 10.56
CA VAL A 167 6.34 13.37 10.48
C VAL A 167 6.47 13.97 9.08
N GLY A 168 6.06 13.25 8.04
CA GLY A 168 6.23 13.65 6.64
C GLY A 168 5.62 15.02 6.30
N PRO A 169 4.33 15.26 6.55
CA PRO A 169 3.71 16.55 6.27
C PRO A 169 4.36 17.71 7.02
N ALA A 170 4.72 17.51 8.30
CA ALA A 170 5.37 18.52 9.11
C ALA A 170 6.76 18.87 8.54
N LEU A 171 7.59 17.84 8.27
CA LEU A 171 8.92 18.07 7.67
C LEU A 171 8.81 18.68 6.27
N GLY A 172 7.87 18.19 5.45
CA GLY A 172 7.65 18.70 4.11
C GLY A 172 7.27 20.17 4.09
N GLY A 173 6.36 20.60 4.97
CA GLY A 173 5.98 22.00 5.13
C GLY A 173 7.15 22.86 5.65
N ILE A 174 7.78 22.47 6.78
CA ILE A 174 8.89 23.21 7.37
C ILE A 174 10.06 23.37 6.39
N ILE A 175 10.43 22.30 5.70
CA ILE A 175 11.53 22.35 4.72
C ILE A 175 11.17 23.23 3.53
N THR A 176 9.97 23.07 2.98
CA THR A 176 9.53 23.83 1.80
C THR A 176 9.46 25.33 2.08
N ASP A 177 8.96 25.71 3.26
CA ASP A 177 8.75 27.11 3.63
C ASP A 177 10.05 27.85 4.02
N ASN A 178 11.02 27.14 4.64
CA ASN A 178 12.21 27.79 5.20
C ASN A 178 13.48 27.59 4.37
N VAL A 179 13.63 26.46 3.67
CA VAL A 179 14.87 26.08 2.97
C VAL A 179 14.65 25.89 1.46
N GLY A 180 13.40 25.63 1.07
CA GLY A 180 13.02 25.38 -0.31
C GLY A 180 12.72 23.90 -0.60
N TRP A 181 11.80 23.64 -1.54
CA TRP A 181 11.29 22.32 -1.84
C TRP A 181 12.34 21.31 -2.33
N HIS A 182 13.45 21.73 -2.91
CA HIS A 182 14.56 20.87 -3.35
C HIS A 182 15.08 19.98 -2.20
N TRP A 183 15.08 20.52 -0.99
CA TRP A 183 15.58 19.82 0.19
C TRP A 183 14.69 18.67 0.67
N ILE A 184 13.44 18.60 0.25
CA ILE A 184 12.59 17.43 0.53
C ILE A 184 13.10 16.15 -0.15
N PHE A 185 13.84 16.31 -1.26
CA PHE A 185 14.51 15.21 -1.95
C PHE A 185 15.89 14.93 -1.34
N TYR A 186 16.62 15.97 -0.95
CA TYR A 186 17.96 15.82 -0.37
C TYR A 186 17.95 15.23 1.04
N ILE A 187 16.87 15.35 1.81
CA ILE A 187 16.72 14.71 3.13
C ILE A 187 16.78 13.18 3.03
N ASN A 188 16.43 12.63 1.88
CA ASN A 188 16.51 11.19 1.62
C ASN A 188 17.97 10.70 1.54
N LEU A 189 18.92 11.56 1.16
CA LEU A 189 20.32 11.17 0.95
C LEU A 189 21.00 10.71 2.26
N PRO A 190 21.01 11.49 3.36
CA PRO A 190 21.63 11.04 4.60
C PRO A 190 20.95 9.78 5.18
N ILE A 191 19.62 9.70 5.15
CA ILE A 191 18.87 8.55 5.65
C ILE A 191 19.18 7.30 4.79
N GLY A 192 19.14 7.45 3.47
CA GLY A 192 19.37 6.35 2.55
C GLY A 192 20.84 5.91 2.51
N LEU A 193 21.81 6.82 2.61
CA LEU A 193 23.22 6.47 2.73
C LEU A 193 23.51 5.69 4.02
N LEU A 194 22.91 6.12 5.14
CA LEU A 194 22.99 5.36 6.39
C LEU A 194 22.39 3.94 6.21
N SER A 195 21.19 3.84 5.64
CA SER A 195 20.58 2.54 5.33
C SER A 195 21.47 1.69 4.42
N LEU A 196 22.02 2.27 3.36
CA LEU A 196 22.91 1.59 2.41
C LEU A 196 24.17 1.04 3.10
N ILE A 197 24.82 1.85 3.96
CA ILE A 197 25.99 1.45 4.73
C ILE A 197 25.64 0.28 5.66
N VAL A 198 24.56 0.40 6.42
CA VAL A 198 24.16 -0.63 7.39
C VAL A 198 23.76 -1.91 6.66
N VAL A 199 22.95 -1.84 5.61
CA VAL A 199 22.57 -3.00 4.77
C VAL A 199 23.81 -3.68 4.18
N SER A 200 24.75 -2.88 3.64
CA SER A 200 25.95 -3.43 3.02
C SER A 200 26.89 -4.15 4.01
N ARG A 201 26.92 -3.72 5.27
CA ARG A 201 27.78 -4.31 6.31
C ARG A 201 27.11 -5.47 7.05
N VAL A 202 25.83 -5.34 7.36
CA VAL A 202 25.14 -6.22 8.33
C VAL A 202 24.30 -7.29 7.65
N LEU A 203 23.67 -6.99 6.49
CA LEU A 203 22.84 -7.99 5.81
C LEU A 203 23.73 -9.10 5.22
N PRO A 204 23.52 -10.37 5.60
CA PRO A 204 24.34 -11.47 5.09
C PRO A 204 24.08 -11.68 3.59
N SER A 205 25.15 -11.95 2.85
CA SER A 205 25.06 -12.35 1.45
C SER A 205 24.87 -13.86 1.38
N VAL A 206 23.64 -14.29 1.15
CA VAL A 206 23.33 -15.70 0.93
C VAL A 206 23.52 -15.98 -0.57
N LYS A 207 24.61 -16.71 -0.90
CA LYS A 207 24.81 -17.22 -2.27
C LYS A 207 23.82 -18.36 -2.50
N ARG A 208 22.92 -18.19 -3.47
CA ARG A 208 22.04 -19.26 -3.93
C ARG A 208 22.71 -20.01 -5.09
N PRO A 209 22.56 -21.34 -5.20
CA PRO A 209 23.14 -22.07 -6.33
C PRO A 209 22.56 -21.53 -7.63
N HIS A 210 23.46 -21.12 -8.54
CA HIS A 210 23.08 -20.55 -9.82
C HIS A 210 22.50 -21.65 -10.72
N HIS A 211 21.19 -21.68 -10.88
CA HIS A 211 20.58 -22.21 -12.08
C HIS A 211 20.59 -21.12 -13.14
N SER A 212 20.76 -21.49 -14.42
CA SER A 212 20.73 -20.54 -15.54
C SER A 212 19.50 -19.62 -15.43
N LEU A 213 19.73 -18.30 -15.53
CA LEU A 213 18.67 -17.30 -15.57
C LEU A 213 17.92 -17.41 -16.90
N ASP A 214 16.84 -18.17 -16.91
CA ASP A 214 15.80 -18.03 -17.92
C ASP A 214 14.88 -16.85 -17.52
N LEU A 215 15.39 -15.62 -17.72
CA LEU A 215 14.56 -14.44 -17.56
C LEU A 215 13.52 -14.44 -18.68
N ASP A 216 12.26 -14.48 -18.29
CA ASP A 216 11.16 -14.25 -19.22
C ASP A 216 11.11 -12.76 -19.61
N LEU A 217 11.95 -12.39 -20.59
CA LEU A 217 11.98 -11.02 -21.11
C LEU A 217 10.69 -10.68 -21.85
N VAL A 218 10.06 -11.65 -22.51
CA VAL A 218 8.82 -11.43 -23.26
C VAL A 218 7.68 -11.18 -22.28
N GLY A 219 7.51 -12.04 -21.26
CA GLY A 219 6.53 -11.82 -20.20
C GLY A 219 6.78 -10.51 -19.46
N ALA A 220 8.05 -10.15 -19.20
CA ALA A 220 8.41 -8.88 -18.57
C ALA A 220 7.94 -7.67 -19.40
N LEU A 221 8.22 -7.67 -20.70
CA LEU A 221 7.80 -6.59 -21.60
C LEU A 221 6.27 -6.48 -21.71
N VAL A 222 5.59 -7.63 -21.87
CA VAL A 222 4.12 -7.65 -21.95
C VAL A 222 3.49 -7.22 -20.62
N PHE A 223 4.08 -7.62 -19.47
CA PHE A 223 3.64 -7.15 -18.16
C PHE A 223 3.72 -5.64 -18.05
N VAL A 224 4.87 -5.04 -18.38
CA VAL A 224 5.05 -3.58 -18.37
C VAL A 224 4.07 -2.90 -19.33
N ALA A 225 3.95 -3.43 -20.56
CA ALA A 225 3.03 -2.93 -21.58
C ALA A 225 1.55 -3.03 -21.16
N ALA A 226 1.18 -3.98 -20.32
CA ALA A 226 -0.17 -4.11 -19.75
C ALA A 226 -0.39 -3.19 -18.55
N MET A 227 0.61 -3.06 -17.67
CA MET A 227 0.48 -2.30 -16.42
C MET A 227 0.51 -0.78 -16.64
N ILE A 228 1.29 -0.28 -17.61
CA ILE A 228 1.33 1.15 -17.92
C ILE A 228 -0.06 1.65 -18.31
N PRO A 229 -0.74 1.14 -19.34
CA PRO A 229 -2.07 1.63 -19.71
C PRO A 229 -3.11 1.36 -18.61
N LEU A 230 -2.99 0.27 -17.84
CA LEU A 230 -3.87 0.04 -16.70
C LEU A 230 -3.77 1.17 -15.68
N LEU A 231 -2.57 1.44 -15.18
CA LEU A 231 -2.36 2.41 -14.11
C LEU A 231 -2.56 3.86 -14.57
N VAL A 232 -2.15 4.17 -15.81
CA VAL A 232 -2.39 5.50 -16.42
C VAL A 232 -3.88 5.73 -16.66
N GLY A 233 -4.58 4.76 -17.25
CA GLY A 233 -6.02 4.86 -17.48
C GLY A 233 -6.81 5.05 -16.17
N LEU A 234 -6.44 4.29 -15.11
CA LEU A 234 -7.02 4.44 -13.79
C LEU A 234 -6.73 5.81 -13.16
N THR A 235 -5.55 6.37 -13.38
CA THR A 235 -5.19 7.71 -12.88
C THR A 235 -5.95 8.79 -13.63
N ASN A 236 -6.03 8.71 -14.97
CA ASN A 236 -6.74 9.68 -15.81
C ASN A 236 -8.23 9.71 -15.50
N LYS A 237 -8.81 8.65 -14.94
CA LYS A 237 -10.21 8.63 -14.50
C LYS A 237 -10.55 9.69 -13.47
N GLN A 238 -9.58 10.23 -12.75
CA GLN A 238 -9.80 11.32 -11.80
C GLN A 238 -10.20 12.63 -12.48
N SER A 239 -9.84 12.82 -13.77
CA SER A 239 -10.06 14.05 -14.53
C SER A 239 -10.83 13.84 -15.85
N ALA A 240 -11.08 12.61 -16.29
CA ALA A 240 -11.72 12.28 -17.55
C ALA A 240 -12.77 11.16 -17.40
N ASP A 241 -13.67 11.03 -18.36
CA ASP A 241 -14.73 10.03 -18.33
C ASP A 241 -14.28 8.64 -18.80
N TRP A 242 -14.98 7.58 -18.34
CA TRP A 242 -14.70 6.20 -18.72
C TRP A 242 -14.70 5.95 -20.24
N ALA A 243 -15.51 6.71 -20.99
CA ALA A 243 -15.65 6.55 -22.42
C ALA A 243 -14.55 7.24 -23.24
N THR A 244 -13.69 8.04 -22.63
CA THR A 244 -12.61 8.74 -23.34
C THR A 244 -11.49 7.77 -23.74
N PRO A 245 -10.77 8.01 -24.85
CA PRO A 245 -9.62 7.19 -25.25
C PRO A 245 -8.52 7.15 -24.19
N GLU A 246 -8.35 8.23 -23.43
CA GLU A 246 -7.34 8.40 -22.39
C GLU A 246 -7.63 7.55 -21.13
N VAL A 247 -8.87 7.11 -20.96
CA VAL A 247 -9.30 6.20 -19.89
C VAL A 247 -9.72 4.87 -20.47
N GLY A 248 -10.86 4.81 -21.17
CA GLY A 248 -11.42 3.56 -21.69
C GLY A 248 -10.55 2.90 -22.73
N GLY A 249 -9.89 3.68 -23.61
CA GLY A 249 -8.94 3.14 -24.59
C GLY A 249 -7.73 2.48 -23.92
N LEU A 250 -7.13 3.14 -22.91
CA LEU A 250 -6.01 2.57 -22.16
C LEU A 250 -6.43 1.33 -21.36
N LEU A 251 -7.59 1.37 -20.72
CA LEU A 251 -8.12 0.21 -19.98
C LEU A 251 -8.44 -0.96 -20.90
N LEU A 252 -8.90 -0.71 -22.12
CA LEU A 252 -9.13 -1.74 -23.14
C LEU A 252 -7.81 -2.40 -23.57
N ILE A 253 -6.76 -1.59 -23.80
CA ILE A 253 -5.42 -2.11 -24.09
C ILE A 253 -4.94 -3.01 -22.95
N ALA A 254 -5.08 -2.55 -21.70
CA ALA A 254 -4.72 -3.36 -20.53
C ALA A 254 -5.55 -4.66 -20.45
N ALA A 255 -6.86 -4.58 -20.71
CA ALA A 255 -7.76 -5.74 -20.70
C ALA A 255 -7.41 -6.80 -21.75
N VAL A 256 -6.81 -6.40 -22.86
CA VAL A 256 -6.28 -7.32 -23.89
C VAL A 256 -4.91 -7.87 -23.49
N LEU A 257 -4.02 -7.02 -23.01
CA LEU A 257 -2.64 -7.43 -22.71
C LEU A 257 -2.50 -8.28 -21.44
N ILE A 258 -3.36 -8.10 -20.43
CA ILE A 258 -3.36 -8.92 -19.21
C ILE A 258 -3.59 -10.41 -19.51
N PRO A 259 -4.63 -10.83 -20.27
CA PRO A 259 -4.78 -12.22 -20.69
C PRO A 259 -3.60 -12.75 -21.50
N VAL A 260 -3.03 -11.94 -22.40
CA VAL A 260 -1.82 -12.32 -23.16
C VAL A 260 -0.65 -12.56 -22.22
N PHE A 261 -0.42 -11.68 -21.23
CA PHE A 261 0.58 -11.87 -20.19
C PHE A 261 0.35 -13.18 -19.42
N LEU A 262 -0.85 -13.43 -18.94
CA LEU A 262 -1.19 -14.65 -18.19
C LEU A 262 -0.99 -15.91 -19.05
N TRP A 263 -1.27 -15.83 -20.35
CA TRP A 263 -1.04 -16.94 -21.28
C TRP A 263 0.47 -17.21 -21.44
N ILE A 264 1.32 -16.19 -21.58
CA ILE A 264 2.78 -16.32 -21.63
C ILE A 264 3.29 -16.93 -20.31
N GLU A 265 2.90 -16.36 -19.17
CA GLU A 265 3.27 -16.83 -17.82
C GLU A 265 2.92 -18.30 -17.58
N SER A 266 1.81 -18.78 -18.19
CA SER A 266 1.40 -20.18 -18.08
C SER A 266 2.33 -21.15 -18.84
N ARG A 267 3.17 -20.66 -19.76
CA ARG A 267 4.05 -21.45 -20.62
C ARG A 267 5.53 -21.36 -20.29
N VAL A 268 5.91 -20.36 -19.53
CA VAL A 268 7.31 -20.11 -19.16
C VAL A 268 7.71 -20.95 -17.94
N LYS A 269 8.94 -21.46 -17.94
CA LYS A 269 9.48 -22.27 -16.84
C LYS A 269 9.69 -21.45 -15.55
N GLN A 270 10.03 -20.19 -15.69
CA GLN A 270 10.29 -19.29 -14.57
C GLN A 270 9.45 -18.01 -14.69
N PRO A 271 8.15 -18.05 -14.35
CA PRO A 271 7.23 -16.92 -14.46
C PRO A 271 7.56 -15.82 -13.46
N ILE A 272 7.18 -14.56 -13.78
CA ILE A 272 7.25 -13.40 -12.87
C ILE A 272 6.16 -13.54 -11.81
N VAL A 273 4.97 -13.96 -12.24
CA VAL A 273 3.83 -14.26 -11.37
C VAL A 273 3.54 -15.76 -11.41
N PRO A 274 4.08 -16.58 -10.49
CA PRO A 274 3.92 -18.03 -10.52
C PRO A 274 2.46 -18.44 -10.38
N LEU A 275 1.82 -18.86 -11.48
CA LEU A 275 0.41 -19.23 -11.51
C LEU A 275 0.13 -20.53 -10.72
N ASP A 276 1.16 -21.36 -10.49
CA ASP A 276 1.06 -22.56 -9.64
C ASP A 276 0.69 -22.22 -8.19
N LEU A 277 1.15 -21.09 -7.67
CA LEU A 277 0.81 -20.64 -6.32
C LEU A 277 -0.69 -20.31 -6.18
N TRP A 278 -1.36 -19.89 -7.25
CA TRP A 278 -2.79 -19.58 -7.24
C TRP A 278 -3.69 -20.81 -7.06
N ARG A 279 -3.14 -22.02 -7.28
CA ARG A 279 -3.85 -23.26 -6.95
C ARG A 279 -4.02 -23.45 -5.43
N SER A 280 -3.19 -22.82 -4.62
CA SER A 280 -3.33 -22.79 -3.17
C SER A 280 -4.47 -21.83 -2.76
N ARG A 281 -5.53 -22.38 -2.13
CA ARG A 281 -6.65 -21.57 -1.62
C ARG A 281 -6.19 -20.51 -0.62
N THR A 282 -5.17 -20.80 0.17
CA THR A 282 -4.61 -19.87 1.14
C THR A 282 -3.88 -18.73 0.45
N TYR A 283 -3.09 -19.02 -0.60
CA TYR A 283 -2.39 -18.00 -1.37
C TYR A 283 -3.39 -17.12 -2.15
N ALA A 284 -4.26 -17.71 -2.96
CA ALA A 284 -5.23 -16.99 -3.78
C ALA A 284 -6.19 -16.15 -2.92
N GLY A 285 -6.74 -16.74 -1.86
CA GLY A 285 -7.64 -16.03 -0.93
C GLY A 285 -6.95 -14.84 -0.26
N SER A 286 -5.67 -14.96 0.12
CA SER A 286 -4.91 -13.87 0.72
C SER A 286 -4.63 -12.73 -0.27
N GLN A 287 -4.30 -13.04 -1.53
CA GLN A 287 -4.09 -12.05 -2.58
C GLN A 287 -5.38 -11.26 -2.86
N ILE A 288 -6.50 -11.97 -3.07
CA ILE A 288 -7.81 -11.36 -3.33
C ILE A 288 -8.27 -10.53 -2.14
N ALA A 289 -8.15 -11.05 -0.92
CA ALA A 289 -8.54 -10.32 0.28
C ALA A 289 -7.72 -9.04 0.47
N THR A 290 -6.40 -9.09 0.22
CA THR A 290 -5.51 -7.92 0.32
C THR A 290 -5.83 -6.88 -0.74
N PHE A 291 -6.14 -7.29 -1.96
CA PHE A 291 -6.57 -6.40 -3.04
C PHE A 291 -7.80 -5.58 -2.63
N PHE A 292 -8.86 -6.24 -2.14
CA PHE A 292 -10.07 -5.55 -1.73
C PHE A 292 -9.93 -4.78 -0.42
N ALA A 293 -9.18 -5.28 0.56
CA ALA A 293 -8.95 -4.56 1.81
C ALA A 293 -8.22 -3.23 1.61
N ALA A 294 -7.43 -3.10 0.55
CA ALA A 294 -6.73 -1.87 0.19
C ALA A 294 -7.68 -0.72 -0.17
N PHE A 295 -8.90 -1.00 -0.66
CA PHE A 295 -9.88 0.02 -1.04
C PHE A 295 -10.21 0.95 0.14
N GLY A 296 -10.52 0.39 1.31
CA GLY A 296 -10.86 1.17 2.50
C GLY A 296 -9.68 2.03 3.00
N PHE A 297 -8.46 1.49 2.99
CA PHE A 297 -7.27 2.21 3.44
C PHE A 297 -6.94 3.40 2.55
N PHE A 298 -6.85 3.19 1.22
CA PHE A 298 -6.49 4.25 0.29
C PHE A 298 -7.60 5.32 0.19
N SER A 299 -8.87 4.92 0.27
CA SER A 299 -9.98 5.88 0.34
C SER A 299 -9.89 6.76 1.59
N ALA A 300 -9.64 6.19 2.75
CA ALA A 300 -9.51 6.94 3.99
C ALA A 300 -8.31 7.92 3.95
N THR A 301 -7.15 7.46 3.48
CA THR A 301 -5.93 8.29 3.45
C THR A 301 -6.00 9.47 2.49
N ILE A 302 -6.85 9.41 1.46
CA ILE A 302 -7.01 10.48 0.46
C ILE A 302 -8.21 11.38 0.79
N PHE A 303 -9.37 10.81 1.13
CA PHE A 303 -10.59 11.59 1.28
C PHE A 303 -10.79 12.20 2.67
N LEU A 304 -10.25 11.59 3.75
CA LEU A 304 -10.37 12.20 5.08
C LEU A 304 -9.56 13.50 5.23
N PRO A 305 -8.31 13.62 4.77
CA PRO A 305 -7.62 14.91 4.76
C PRO A 305 -8.39 15.97 3.99
N ARG A 306 -9.02 15.61 2.86
CA ARG A 306 -9.83 16.54 2.08
C ARG A 306 -11.06 17.02 2.85
N PHE A 307 -11.71 16.15 3.64
CA PHE A 307 -12.77 16.56 4.55
C PHE A 307 -12.28 17.59 5.56
N TYR A 308 -11.15 17.35 6.21
CA TYR A 308 -10.60 18.26 7.20
C TYR A 308 -10.20 19.61 6.59
N GLN A 309 -9.57 19.59 5.40
CA GLN A 309 -9.13 20.81 4.73
C GLN A 309 -10.28 21.67 4.20
N VAL A 310 -11.28 21.06 3.59
CA VAL A 310 -12.37 21.79 2.93
C VAL A 310 -13.51 22.09 3.89
N VAL A 311 -13.96 21.09 4.66
CA VAL A 311 -15.16 21.23 5.50
C VAL A 311 -14.83 21.83 6.87
N ARG A 312 -13.68 21.43 7.47
CA ARG A 312 -13.24 21.94 8.78
C ARG A 312 -12.35 23.19 8.68
N GLY A 313 -11.80 23.45 7.50
CA GLY A 313 -10.91 24.60 7.29
C GLY A 313 -9.49 24.38 7.84
N ASP A 314 -9.10 23.14 8.08
CA ASP A 314 -7.78 22.81 8.61
C ASP A 314 -6.69 23.00 7.55
N SER A 315 -5.50 23.39 7.97
CA SER A 315 -4.33 23.41 7.09
C SER A 315 -3.97 21.99 6.63
N ALA A 316 -3.20 21.87 5.56
CA ALA A 316 -2.70 20.57 5.09
C ALA A 316 -1.95 19.80 6.20
N THR A 317 -1.17 20.51 7.02
CA THR A 317 -0.44 19.94 8.15
C THR A 317 -1.39 19.40 9.22
N ILE A 318 -2.39 20.21 9.64
CA ILE A 318 -3.36 19.81 10.67
C ILE A 318 -4.20 18.63 10.18
N SER A 319 -4.65 18.66 8.93
CA SER A 319 -5.43 17.56 8.33
C SER A 319 -4.66 16.23 8.31
N GLY A 320 -3.32 16.27 8.14
CA GLY A 320 -2.44 15.11 8.29
C GLY A 320 -2.42 14.58 9.74
N TYR A 321 -2.37 15.47 10.73
CA TYR A 321 -2.43 15.09 12.15
C TYR A 321 -3.79 14.54 12.57
N GLU A 322 -4.87 15.00 11.96
CA GLU A 322 -6.21 14.45 12.22
C GLU A 322 -6.36 12.98 11.78
N LEU A 323 -5.45 12.45 10.95
CA LEU A 323 -5.38 11.02 10.65
C LEU A 323 -4.70 10.18 11.75
N PHE A 324 -4.15 10.79 12.79
CA PHE A 324 -3.43 10.09 13.86
C PHE A 324 -4.22 8.93 14.48
N PRO A 325 -5.53 9.05 14.79
CA PRO A 325 -6.30 7.93 15.32
C PRO A 325 -6.37 6.72 14.39
N LEU A 326 -6.47 6.94 13.07
CA LEU A 326 -6.41 5.88 12.06
C LEU A 326 -5.06 5.14 12.15
N LEU A 327 -3.96 5.89 12.20
CA LEU A 327 -2.60 5.34 12.25
C LEU A 327 -2.33 4.59 13.56
N VAL A 328 -2.81 5.11 14.69
CA VAL A 328 -2.74 4.41 15.98
C VAL A 328 -3.50 3.09 15.91
N GLY A 329 -4.71 3.09 15.32
CA GLY A 329 -5.47 1.86 15.09
C GLY A 329 -4.69 0.84 14.26
N VAL A 330 -4.05 1.27 13.15
CA VAL A 330 -3.21 0.42 12.29
C VAL A 330 -2.02 -0.14 13.07
N ILE A 331 -1.27 0.70 13.78
CA ILE A 331 -0.06 0.30 14.49
C ILE A 331 -0.39 -0.70 15.60
N VAL A 332 -1.33 -0.34 16.47
CA VAL A 332 -1.70 -1.15 17.64
C VAL A 332 -2.24 -2.50 17.18
N SER A 333 -3.19 -2.51 16.24
CA SER A 333 -3.79 -3.76 15.77
C SER A 333 -2.81 -4.65 14.99
N SER A 334 -1.89 -4.05 14.24
CA SER A 334 -0.83 -4.78 13.53
C SER A 334 0.10 -5.49 14.52
N ILE A 335 0.55 -4.80 15.57
CA ILE A 335 1.42 -5.38 16.61
C ILE A 335 0.66 -6.45 17.40
N VAL A 336 -0.56 -6.15 17.86
CA VAL A 336 -1.37 -7.07 18.66
C VAL A 336 -1.71 -8.33 17.86
N SER A 337 -2.18 -8.19 16.63
CA SER A 337 -2.52 -9.35 15.78
C SER A 337 -1.28 -10.19 15.46
N GLY A 338 -0.14 -9.56 15.17
CA GLY A 338 1.13 -10.26 14.99
C GLY A 338 1.55 -11.06 16.22
N GLN A 339 1.41 -10.50 17.43
CA GLN A 339 1.71 -11.20 18.68
C GLN A 339 0.72 -12.35 18.97
N ILE A 340 -0.57 -12.18 18.68
CA ILE A 340 -1.56 -13.24 18.85
C ILE A 340 -1.22 -14.41 17.92
N VAL A 341 -0.90 -14.14 16.64
CA VAL A 341 -0.48 -15.19 15.69
C VAL A 341 0.79 -15.88 16.17
N ALA A 342 1.78 -15.11 16.66
CA ALA A 342 3.03 -15.67 17.17
C ALA A 342 2.82 -16.64 18.35
N ARG A 343 1.88 -16.34 19.26
CA ARG A 343 1.61 -17.15 20.46
C ARG A 343 0.66 -18.32 20.20
N THR A 344 -0.36 -18.11 19.35
CA THR A 344 -1.45 -19.09 19.17
C THR A 344 -1.29 -19.96 17.93
N GLY A 345 -0.53 -19.47 16.93
CA GLY A 345 -0.45 -20.08 15.61
C GLY A 345 -1.73 -19.93 14.78
N LYS A 346 -2.77 -19.32 15.35
CA LYS A 346 -4.08 -19.14 14.69
C LYS A 346 -4.18 -17.76 14.07
N TYR A 347 -4.58 -17.68 12.80
CA TYR A 347 -4.64 -16.42 12.06
C TYR A 347 -5.98 -16.17 11.35
N LYS A 348 -6.74 -17.22 11.04
CA LYS A 348 -7.98 -17.07 10.23
C LYS A 348 -9.02 -16.20 10.94
N ALA A 349 -9.24 -16.42 12.24
CA ALA A 349 -10.18 -15.61 13.01
C ALA A 349 -9.78 -14.13 13.06
N LEU A 350 -8.46 -13.85 13.16
CA LEU A 350 -7.93 -12.49 13.14
C LEU A 350 -8.12 -11.81 11.78
N LEU A 351 -7.92 -12.55 10.69
CA LEU A 351 -8.18 -12.02 9.34
C LEU A 351 -9.65 -11.73 9.12
N LEU A 352 -10.57 -12.62 9.59
CA LEU A 352 -12.01 -12.36 9.53
C LEU A 352 -12.39 -11.12 10.35
N ALA A 353 -11.91 -11.04 11.59
CA ALA A 353 -12.13 -9.86 12.43
C ALA A 353 -11.59 -8.58 11.76
N SER A 354 -10.41 -8.63 11.18
CA SER A 354 -9.77 -7.52 10.47
C SER A 354 -10.66 -6.96 9.36
N VAL A 355 -11.13 -7.81 8.44
CA VAL A 355 -11.97 -7.34 7.33
C VAL A 355 -13.36 -6.90 7.79
N VAL A 356 -13.89 -7.48 8.88
CA VAL A 356 -15.11 -7.00 9.54
C VAL A 356 -14.90 -5.60 10.11
N PHE A 357 -13.78 -5.34 10.81
CA PHE A 357 -13.46 -4.01 11.33
C PHE A 357 -13.28 -2.98 10.21
N VAL A 358 -12.68 -3.36 9.06
CA VAL A 358 -12.63 -2.49 7.87
C VAL A 358 -14.04 -2.17 7.38
N GLY A 359 -14.92 -3.17 7.31
CA GLY A 359 -16.31 -3.00 6.92
C GLY A 359 -17.10 -2.11 7.88
N VAL A 360 -16.98 -2.37 9.18
CA VAL A 360 -17.64 -1.54 10.23
C VAL A 360 -17.12 -0.11 10.20
N GLY A 361 -15.80 0.08 10.12
CA GLY A 361 -15.22 1.42 10.00
C GLY A 361 -15.70 2.15 8.75
N SER A 362 -15.75 1.46 7.59
CA SER A 362 -16.31 2.03 6.36
C SER A 362 -17.81 2.36 6.53
N LEU A 363 -18.60 1.48 7.12
CA LEU A 363 -20.02 1.72 7.39
C LEU A 363 -20.24 2.94 8.29
N LEU A 364 -19.43 3.11 9.32
CA LEU A 364 -19.50 4.29 10.19
C LEU A 364 -19.26 5.58 9.41
N PHE A 365 -18.27 5.59 8.53
CA PHE A 365 -17.96 6.76 7.68
C PHE A 365 -19.01 7.07 6.60
N THR A 366 -19.92 6.16 6.27
CA THR A 366 -21.05 6.50 5.38
C THR A 366 -21.99 7.54 5.99
N ASN A 367 -21.94 7.74 7.33
CA ASN A 367 -22.71 8.73 8.06
C ASN A 367 -21.94 10.04 8.31
N LEU A 368 -20.84 10.28 7.57
CA LEU A 368 -20.03 11.49 7.73
C LEU A 368 -20.82 12.73 7.32
N ALA A 369 -20.94 13.67 8.26
CA ALA A 369 -21.62 14.95 8.07
C ALA A 369 -20.69 16.12 8.40
N ALA A 370 -20.95 17.29 7.84
CA ALA A 370 -20.20 18.52 8.16
C ALA A 370 -20.26 18.87 9.66
N THR A 371 -21.34 18.48 10.34
CA THR A 371 -21.57 18.70 11.77
C THR A 371 -21.14 17.54 12.66
N SER A 372 -20.55 16.47 12.11
CA SER A 372 -20.11 15.31 12.90
C SER A 372 -19.14 15.71 14.01
N ASP A 373 -19.34 15.18 15.21
CA ASP A 373 -18.44 15.45 16.33
C ASP A 373 -17.01 14.94 16.04
N PRO A 374 -15.97 15.74 16.30
CA PRO A 374 -14.58 15.34 16.04
C PRO A 374 -14.16 14.05 16.75
N TRP A 375 -14.65 13.79 17.98
CA TRP A 375 -14.32 12.57 18.72
C TRP A 375 -14.97 11.33 18.10
N VAL A 376 -16.17 11.48 17.55
CA VAL A 376 -16.86 10.42 16.81
C VAL A 376 -16.08 10.06 15.55
N ILE A 377 -15.61 11.07 14.79
CA ILE A 377 -14.78 10.83 13.58
C ILE A 377 -13.47 10.14 13.96
N ARG A 378 -12.79 10.58 15.03
CA ARG A 378 -11.56 9.96 15.54
C ARG A 378 -11.78 8.50 15.97
N PHE A 379 -12.91 8.20 16.60
CA PHE A 379 -13.28 6.83 16.93
C PHE A 379 -13.50 5.98 15.68
N TRP A 380 -14.20 6.49 14.66
CA TRP A 380 -14.38 5.78 13.39
C TRP A 380 -13.05 5.51 12.67
N GLN A 381 -12.15 6.48 12.69
CA GLN A 381 -10.79 6.33 12.18
C GLN A 381 -10.04 5.21 12.89
N PHE A 382 -10.09 5.18 14.23
CA PHE A 382 -9.45 4.13 15.01
C PHE A 382 -10.02 2.75 14.68
N VAL A 383 -11.33 2.60 14.57
CA VAL A 383 -12.00 1.34 14.19
C VAL A 383 -11.54 0.88 12.81
N LEU A 384 -11.53 1.77 11.83
CA LEU A 384 -11.06 1.48 10.48
C LEU A 384 -9.58 1.06 10.49
N GLY A 385 -8.74 1.82 11.19
CA GLY A 385 -7.32 1.52 11.36
C GLY A 385 -7.08 0.17 12.04
N ALA A 386 -7.87 -0.14 13.07
CA ALA A 386 -7.80 -1.44 13.75
C ALA A 386 -8.12 -2.62 12.81
N GLY A 387 -8.96 -2.41 11.80
CA GLY A 387 -9.18 -3.38 10.74
C GLY A 387 -8.01 -3.50 9.78
N ILE A 388 -7.38 -2.39 9.39
CA ILE A 388 -6.31 -2.36 8.38
C ILE A 388 -5.01 -2.98 8.91
N GLY A 389 -4.64 -2.77 10.17
CA GLY A 389 -3.37 -3.24 10.73
C GLY A 389 -3.11 -4.73 10.53
N PRO A 390 -4.02 -5.64 10.88
CA PRO A 390 -3.82 -7.06 10.65
C PRO A 390 -3.71 -7.44 9.17
N THR A 391 -4.33 -6.67 8.25
CA THR A 391 -4.17 -6.92 6.80
C THR A 391 -2.71 -6.72 6.35
N LEU A 392 -1.98 -5.83 6.99
CA LEU A 392 -0.56 -5.57 6.69
C LEU A 392 0.34 -6.68 7.26
N ALA A 393 0.13 -7.06 8.52
CA ALA A 393 1.00 -7.98 9.24
C ALA A 393 0.63 -9.45 8.96
N VAL A 394 -0.63 -9.82 9.17
CA VAL A 394 -1.05 -11.23 9.20
C VAL A 394 -1.10 -11.84 7.79
N PHE A 395 -1.59 -11.14 6.77
CA PHE A 395 -1.56 -11.68 5.39
C PHE A 395 -0.14 -11.96 4.92
N THR A 396 0.84 -11.14 5.32
CA THR A 396 2.25 -11.40 4.99
C THR A 396 2.75 -12.70 5.63
N ILE A 397 2.41 -12.94 6.92
CA ILE A 397 2.76 -14.18 7.61
C ILE A 397 2.11 -15.39 6.91
N VAL A 398 0.83 -15.28 6.60
CA VAL A 398 0.04 -16.35 5.99
C VAL A 398 0.59 -16.74 4.63
N ILE A 399 0.88 -15.77 3.76
CA ILE A 399 1.45 -16.03 2.44
C ILE A 399 2.85 -16.65 2.56
N GLN A 400 3.71 -16.09 3.40
CA GLN A 400 5.05 -16.63 3.63
C GLN A 400 5.04 -18.03 4.22
N ASN A 401 4.01 -18.40 5.00
CA ASN A 401 3.83 -19.75 5.55
C ASN A 401 3.27 -20.73 4.50
N ALA A 402 2.50 -20.23 3.53
CA ALA A 402 1.80 -21.04 2.53
C ALA A 402 2.66 -21.42 1.31
N VAL A 403 3.82 -20.78 1.12
CA VAL A 403 4.67 -20.99 -0.07
C VAL A 403 6.01 -21.65 0.29
N PRO A 404 6.66 -22.35 -0.68
CA PRO A 404 8.03 -22.84 -0.49
C PRO A 404 9.01 -21.71 -0.18
N PHE A 405 10.06 -22.02 0.56
CA PHE A 405 11.07 -21.02 0.95
C PHE A 405 11.76 -20.37 -0.24
N SER A 406 11.94 -21.12 -1.33
CA SER A 406 12.50 -20.64 -2.60
C SER A 406 11.66 -19.57 -3.31
N LYS A 407 10.36 -19.46 -2.99
CA LYS A 407 9.40 -18.51 -3.60
C LYS A 407 8.94 -17.41 -2.63
N LEU A 408 9.60 -17.23 -1.47
CA LEU A 408 9.19 -16.21 -0.47
C LEU A 408 9.20 -14.79 -1.02
N GLY A 409 10.23 -14.43 -1.80
CA GLY A 409 10.35 -13.09 -2.37
C GLY A 409 9.25 -12.79 -3.38
N VAL A 410 9.03 -13.71 -4.32
CA VAL A 410 7.95 -13.58 -5.31
C VAL A 410 6.59 -13.51 -4.62
N ALA A 411 6.32 -14.37 -3.65
CA ALA A 411 5.04 -14.38 -2.95
C ALA A 411 4.78 -13.10 -2.16
N THR A 412 5.81 -12.58 -1.48
CA THR A 412 5.72 -11.34 -0.70
C THR A 412 5.57 -10.10 -1.59
N SER A 413 6.29 -10.07 -2.72
CA SER A 413 6.15 -8.99 -3.69
C SER A 413 4.80 -9.01 -4.39
N ASN A 414 4.28 -10.17 -4.76
CA ASN A 414 2.94 -10.27 -5.31
C ASN A 414 1.88 -9.74 -4.32
N LEU A 415 2.02 -10.04 -3.02
CA LEU A 415 1.12 -9.47 -2.00
C LEU A 415 1.16 -7.93 -2.00
N THR A 416 2.37 -7.37 -2.05
CA THR A 416 2.56 -5.91 -2.10
C THR A 416 2.00 -5.31 -3.39
N PHE A 417 2.24 -5.97 -4.52
CA PHE A 417 1.73 -5.58 -5.83
C PHE A 417 0.19 -5.58 -5.87
N PHE A 418 -0.46 -6.67 -5.42
CA PHE A 418 -1.92 -6.74 -5.38
C PHE A 418 -2.54 -5.71 -4.43
N ARG A 419 -1.86 -5.40 -3.31
CA ARG A 419 -2.28 -4.31 -2.43
C ARG A 419 -2.21 -2.96 -3.12
N GLN A 420 -1.13 -2.65 -3.83
CA GLN A 420 -0.95 -1.38 -4.53
C GLN A 420 -1.96 -1.23 -5.68
N ILE A 421 -2.12 -2.26 -6.51
CA ILE A 421 -3.14 -2.23 -7.58
C ILE A 421 -4.54 -2.11 -7.00
N GLY A 422 -4.85 -2.87 -5.95
CA GLY A 422 -6.13 -2.75 -5.25
C GLY A 422 -6.38 -1.33 -4.78
N GLY A 423 -5.36 -0.70 -4.16
CA GLY A 423 -5.42 0.70 -3.77
C GLY A 423 -5.68 1.65 -4.94
N THR A 424 -4.99 1.47 -6.06
CA THR A 424 -5.15 2.31 -7.26
C THR A 424 -6.52 2.13 -7.90
N VAL A 425 -6.98 0.90 -8.06
CA VAL A 425 -8.33 0.60 -8.59
C VAL A 425 -9.40 1.17 -7.67
N GLY A 426 -9.27 0.90 -6.36
CA GLY A 426 -10.20 1.41 -5.36
C GLY A 426 -10.28 2.94 -5.37
N LEU A 427 -9.13 3.62 -5.43
CA LEU A 427 -9.07 5.08 -5.47
C LEU A 427 -9.66 5.67 -6.75
N SER A 428 -9.46 5.02 -7.91
CA SER A 428 -10.05 5.47 -9.18
C SER A 428 -11.58 5.38 -9.17
N ILE A 429 -12.13 4.27 -8.65
CA ILE A 429 -13.58 4.12 -8.50
C ILE A 429 -14.10 5.11 -7.45
N ALA A 430 -13.40 5.25 -6.33
CA ALA A 430 -13.75 6.19 -5.27
C ALA A 430 -13.75 7.65 -5.76
N GLY A 431 -12.75 8.03 -6.56
CA GLY A 431 -12.68 9.36 -7.17
C GLY A 431 -13.83 9.63 -8.14
N SER A 432 -14.17 8.65 -8.97
CA SER A 432 -15.32 8.73 -9.89
C SER A 432 -16.65 8.88 -9.12
N LEU A 433 -16.83 8.06 -8.07
CA LEU A 433 -18.02 8.12 -7.22
C LEU A 433 -18.10 9.46 -6.49
N PHE A 434 -16.98 9.95 -5.94
CA PHE A 434 -16.91 11.25 -5.29
C PHE A 434 -17.29 12.38 -6.23
N GLY A 435 -16.73 12.40 -7.46
CA GLY A 435 -17.05 13.43 -8.47
C GLY A 435 -18.54 13.44 -8.86
N SER A 436 -19.13 12.27 -9.13
CA SER A 436 -20.56 12.17 -9.44
C SER A 436 -21.44 12.63 -8.27
N GLN A 437 -21.11 12.19 -7.04
CA GLN A 437 -21.87 12.58 -5.85
C GLN A 437 -21.78 14.06 -5.54
N ILE A 438 -20.64 14.71 -5.78
CA ILE A 438 -20.52 16.17 -5.65
C ILE A 438 -21.45 16.89 -6.64
N ALA A 439 -21.47 16.44 -7.90
CA ALA A 439 -22.32 17.04 -8.93
C ALA A 439 -23.82 16.93 -8.59
N ASP A 440 -24.21 15.88 -7.87
CA ASP A 440 -25.61 15.67 -7.44
C ASP A 440 -25.92 16.35 -6.10
N GLN A 441 -25.05 16.21 -5.10
CA GLN A 441 -25.31 16.61 -3.71
C GLN A 441 -25.22 18.13 -3.50
N ILE A 442 -24.24 18.83 -4.11
CA ILE A 442 -24.10 20.28 -3.90
C ILE A 442 -25.33 21.02 -4.41
N PRO A 443 -25.82 20.83 -5.65
CA PRO A 443 -27.04 21.49 -6.12
C PRO A 443 -28.27 21.14 -5.27
N ALA A 444 -28.42 19.87 -4.89
CA ALA A 444 -29.53 19.43 -4.04
C ALA A 444 -29.53 20.12 -2.67
N ARG A 445 -28.36 20.31 -2.05
CA ARG A 445 -28.21 21.02 -0.77
C ARG A 445 -28.41 22.52 -0.91
N LEU A 446 -27.96 23.12 -2.01
CA LEU A 446 -28.23 24.53 -2.30
C LEU A 446 -29.75 24.81 -2.35
N VAL A 447 -30.50 23.97 -3.05
CA VAL A 447 -31.97 24.07 -3.09
C VAL A 447 -32.59 23.85 -1.72
N ALA A 448 -32.16 22.80 -0.98
CA ALA A 448 -32.68 22.49 0.35
C ALA A 448 -32.45 23.61 1.38
N ASN A 449 -31.32 24.32 1.28
CA ASN A 449 -30.97 25.45 2.15
C ASN A 449 -31.55 26.80 1.66
N GLY A 450 -32.40 26.77 0.61
CA GLY A 450 -33.15 27.93 0.15
C GLY A 450 -32.33 28.93 -0.69
N VAL A 451 -31.33 28.42 -1.41
CA VAL A 451 -30.62 29.23 -2.43
C VAL A 451 -31.49 29.28 -3.71
N PRO A 452 -31.75 30.45 -4.28
CA PRO A 452 -32.59 30.56 -5.49
C PRO A 452 -32.05 29.75 -6.67
N GLN A 453 -32.95 29.14 -7.44
CA GLN A 453 -32.62 28.21 -8.53
C GLN A 453 -31.69 28.82 -9.59
N GLN A 454 -31.81 30.12 -9.85
CA GLN A 454 -30.95 30.84 -10.79
C GLN A 454 -29.46 30.80 -10.44
N PHE A 455 -29.12 30.70 -9.14
CA PHE A 455 -27.73 30.55 -8.71
C PHE A 455 -27.30 29.07 -8.74
N VAL A 456 -28.23 28.14 -8.50
CA VAL A 456 -27.94 26.69 -8.55
C VAL A 456 -27.53 26.25 -9.95
N THR A 457 -28.18 26.75 -10.99
CA THR A 457 -27.84 26.43 -12.40
C THR A 457 -26.43 26.88 -12.80
N GLN A 458 -25.90 27.95 -12.19
CA GLN A 458 -24.50 28.35 -12.41
C GLN A 458 -23.51 27.35 -11.86
N PHE A 459 -23.81 26.68 -10.73
CA PHE A 459 -22.99 25.61 -10.19
C PHE A 459 -23.04 24.33 -11.05
N GLN A 460 -24.16 24.06 -11.73
CA GLN A 460 -24.32 22.91 -12.64
C GLN A 460 -23.57 23.08 -13.96
N GLY A 461 -23.30 24.33 -14.37
CA GLY A 461 -22.63 24.67 -15.64
C GLY A 461 -21.12 24.52 -15.65
N GLY A 462 -20.49 23.93 -14.64
CA GLY A 462 -19.04 23.69 -14.59
C GLY A 462 -18.19 24.91 -14.22
N GLY A 463 -18.80 26.00 -13.77
CA GLY A 463 -18.10 27.24 -13.37
C GLY A 463 -17.40 27.17 -12.01
N PHE A 464 -17.43 26.01 -11.33
CA PHE A 464 -16.89 25.87 -9.99
C PHE A 464 -15.87 24.72 -9.92
N ASP A 465 -14.60 25.07 -9.98
CA ASP A 465 -13.53 24.08 -9.83
C ASP A 465 -13.30 23.76 -8.36
N LEU A 466 -13.68 22.54 -7.96
CA LEU A 466 -13.53 22.02 -6.60
C LEU A 466 -12.07 21.93 -6.14
N ASN A 467 -11.10 21.90 -7.06
CA ASN A 467 -9.69 21.89 -6.72
C ASN A 467 -9.24 23.22 -6.11
N ASN A 468 -9.95 24.30 -6.45
CA ASN A 468 -9.71 25.63 -5.88
C ASN A 468 -10.27 25.79 -4.45
N LEU A 469 -11.02 24.79 -3.94
CA LEU A 469 -11.54 24.80 -2.56
C LEU A 469 -10.56 24.25 -1.52
N VAL A 470 -9.50 23.60 -1.93
CA VAL A 470 -8.50 23.04 -1.02
C VAL A 470 -7.70 24.18 -0.40
N GLY A 471 -7.72 24.26 0.94
CA GLY A 471 -6.99 25.29 1.69
C GLY A 471 -7.73 26.62 1.90
N VAL A 472 -8.97 26.74 1.39
CA VAL A 472 -9.76 27.99 1.48
C VAL A 472 -10.43 28.14 2.85
N GLY A 473 -10.77 27.04 3.52
CA GLY A 473 -11.32 27.05 4.88
C GLY A 473 -12.38 28.12 5.11
N ASN A 474 -12.22 28.89 6.20
CA ASN A 474 -13.16 29.97 6.57
C ASN A 474 -13.23 31.13 5.58
N THR A 475 -12.36 31.18 4.55
CA THR A 475 -12.34 32.24 3.52
C THR A 475 -13.16 31.87 2.28
N LEU A 476 -13.78 30.68 2.24
CA LEU A 476 -14.58 30.23 1.09
C LEU A 476 -15.67 31.24 0.70
N GLY A 477 -16.39 31.78 1.67
CA GLY A 477 -17.41 32.81 1.41
C GLY A 477 -16.83 34.08 0.79
N GLN A 478 -15.65 34.51 1.22
CA GLN A 478 -14.96 35.70 0.67
C GLN A 478 -14.48 35.45 -0.77
N GLN A 479 -13.98 34.24 -1.06
CA GLN A 479 -13.54 33.88 -2.41
C GLN A 479 -14.73 33.76 -3.37
N ILE A 480 -15.85 33.19 -2.92
CA ILE A 480 -17.09 33.19 -3.71
C ILE A 480 -17.50 34.63 -4.04
N LEU A 481 -17.53 35.54 -3.04
CA LEU A 481 -17.85 36.95 -3.23
C LEU A 481 -16.86 37.67 -4.18
N ALA A 482 -15.59 37.37 -4.10
CA ALA A 482 -14.57 37.93 -4.95
C ALA A 482 -14.79 37.59 -6.44
N GLY A 483 -15.28 36.39 -6.73
CA GLY A 483 -15.63 35.92 -8.08
C GLY A 483 -16.97 36.45 -8.61
N VAL A 484 -17.81 37.07 -7.74
CA VAL A 484 -19.13 37.61 -8.15
C VAL A 484 -18.99 39.04 -8.66
N PRO A 485 -19.57 39.38 -9.85
CA PRO A 485 -19.61 40.76 -10.36
C PRO A 485 -20.22 41.74 -9.36
N ALA A 486 -19.65 42.95 -9.26
CA ALA A 486 -20.03 43.95 -8.25
C ALA A 486 -21.55 44.27 -8.23
N GLN A 487 -22.20 44.21 -9.39
CA GLN A 487 -23.63 44.48 -9.51
C GLN A 487 -24.53 43.44 -8.83
N VAL A 488 -24.05 42.18 -8.69
CA VAL A 488 -24.83 41.07 -8.16
C VAL A 488 -24.44 40.77 -6.69
N ARG A 489 -23.33 41.32 -6.19
CA ARG A 489 -22.85 41.12 -4.82
C ARG A 489 -23.89 41.36 -3.74
N PRO A 490 -24.67 42.49 -3.77
CA PRO A 490 -25.66 42.73 -2.71
C PRO A 490 -26.75 41.67 -2.61
N VAL A 491 -27.01 40.93 -3.70
CA VAL A 491 -27.99 39.83 -3.71
C VAL A 491 -27.36 38.51 -3.26
N VAL A 492 -26.08 38.28 -3.55
CA VAL A 492 -25.37 37.04 -3.24
C VAL A 492 -24.83 37.04 -1.82
N GLU A 493 -24.37 38.17 -1.29
CA GLU A 493 -23.77 38.32 0.03
C GLU A 493 -24.61 37.71 1.17
N PRO A 494 -25.93 37.97 1.29
CA PRO A 494 -26.76 37.35 2.32
C PRO A 494 -26.98 35.84 2.11
N LEU A 495 -26.71 35.31 0.93
CA LEU A 495 -26.82 33.90 0.61
C LEU A 495 -25.50 33.09 0.89
N ILE A 496 -24.38 33.78 1.08
CA ILE A 496 -23.06 33.16 1.28
C ILE A 496 -23.06 32.10 2.40
N PRO A 497 -23.59 32.37 3.60
CA PRO A 497 -23.63 31.36 4.66
C PRO A 497 -24.36 30.08 4.24
N LYS A 498 -25.49 30.24 3.52
CA LYS A 498 -26.28 29.10 3.00
C LYS A 498 -25.52 28.34 1.92
N ILE A 499 -24.83 29.04 1.01
CA ILE A 499 -24.02 28.45 -0.06
C ILE A 499 -22.86 27.66 0.54
N VAL A 500 -22.11 28.24 1.48
CA VAL A 500 -20.97 27.60 2.15
C VAL A 500 -21.42 26.36 2.92
N THR A 501 -22.50 26.45 3.70
CA THR A 501 -23.07 25.29 4.40
C THR A 501 -23.47 24.19 3.43
N SER A 502 -24.13 24.54 2.32
CA SER A 502 -24.54 23.55 1.30
C SER A 502 -23.35 22.85 0.64
N ILE A 503 -22.27 23.57 0.39
CA ILE A 503 -21.02 23.01 -0.15
C ILE A 503 -20.39 22.03 0.87
N TYR A 504 -20.30 22.42 2.14
CA TYR A 504 -19.73 21.56 3.19
C TYR A 504 -20.56 20.30 3.42
N GLU A 505 -21.89 20.42 3.44
CA GLU A 505 -22.80 19.28 3.53
C GLU A 505 -22.65 18.36 2.30
N GLY A 506 -22.66 18.93 1.09
CA GLY A 506 -22.52 18.17 -0.16
C GLY A 506 -21.20 17.42 -0.24
N ILE A 507 -20.08 18.06 0.13
CA ILE A 507 -18.76 17.42 0.17
C ILE A 507 -18.71 16.32 1.23
N SER A 508 -19.27 16.56 2.41
CA SER A 508 -19.30 15.55 3.48
C SER A 508 -20.05 14.30 3.06
N LEU A 509 -21.22 14.46 2.42
CA LEU A 509 -22.01 13.36 1.89
C LEU A 509 -21.31 12.63 0.74
N ALA A 510 -20.66 13.38 -0.16
CA ALA A 510 -19.90 12.80 -1.25
C ALA A 510 -18.71 11.96 -0.72
N ILE A 511 -18.00 12.45 0.31
CA ILE A 511 -16.93 11.67 0.97
C ILE A 511 -17.54 10.46 1.69
N GLY A 512 -18.65 10.61 2.42
CA GLY A 512 -19.36 9.50 3.06
C GLY A 512 -19.75 8.41 2.06
N SER A 513 -20.19 8.79 0.85
CA SER A 513 -20.57 7.83 -0.20
C SER A 513 -19.40 6.97 -0.71
N VAL A 514 -18.18 7.49 -0.70
CA VAL A 514 -16.97 6.73 -1.06
C VAL A 514 -16.79 5.51 -0.15
N PHE A 515 -17.18 5.60 1.10
CA PHE A 515 -17.02 4.50 2.05
C PHE A 515 -18.00 3.33 1.83
N TRP A 516 -19.07 3.51 1.04
CA TRP A 516 -19.88 2.38 0.55
C TRP A 516 -19.05 1.44 -0.32
N LEU A 517 -18.11 1.98 -1.12
CA LEU A 517 -17.16 1.17 -1.88
C LEU A 517 -16.25 0.37 -0.94
N GLY A 518 -15.75 1.01 0.14
CA GLY A 518 -14.95 0.34 1.17
C GLY A 518 -15.72 -0.79 1.87
N LEU A 519 -17.01 -0.58 2.17
CA LEU A 519 -17.88 -1.60 2.74
C LEU A 519 -18.08 -2.77 1.76
N GLY A 520 -18.43 -2.51 0.50
CA GLY A 520 -18.60 -3.54 -0.52
C GLY A 520 -17.32 -4.35 -0.74
N ALA A 521 -16.17 -3.67 -0.81
CA ALA A 521 -14.87 -4.31 -0.92
C ALA A 521 -14.54 -5.16 0.31
N SER A 522 -14.90 -4.72 1.52
CA SER A 522 -14.68 -5.52 2.74
C SER A 522 -15.50 -6.81 2.75
N VAL A 523 -16.73 -6.81 2.19
CA VAL A 523 -17.53 -8.04 2.01
C VAL A 523 -16.82 -9.00 1.06
N LEU A 524 -16.28 -8.51 -0.07
CA LEU A 524 -15.53 -9.36 -1.00
C LEU A 524 -14.24 -9.90 -0.36
N ALA A 525 -13.54 -9.06 0.41
CA ALA A 525 -12.38 -9.49 1.19
C ALA A 525 -12.77 -10.56 2.24
N PHE A 526 -13.90 -10.40 2.92
CA PHE A 526 -14.42 -11.38 3.87
C PHE A 526 -14.68 -12.73 3.22
N LEU A 527 -15.37 -12.74 2.07
CA LEU A 527 -15.60 -13.96 1.30
C LEU A 527 -14.29 -14.64 0.87
N ALA A 528 -13.29 -13.85 0.46
CA ALA A 528 -11.98 -14.37 0.12
C ALA A 528 -11.26 -14.98 1.33
N VAL A 529 -11.37 -14.37 2.52
CA VAL A 529 -10.79 -14.90 3.77
C VAL A 529 -11.48 -16.21 4.19
N LEU A 530 -12.79 -16.37 3.96
CA LEU A 530 -13.49 -17.63 4.27
C LEU A 530 -12.88 -18.82 3.52
N VAL A 531 -12.40 -18.62 2.29
CA VAL A 531 -11.77 -19.67 1.46
C VAL A 531 -10.38 -20.05 1.98
N ILE A 532 -9.72 -19.19 2.76
CA ILE A 532 -8.39 -19.45 3.33
C ILE A 532 -8.45 -20.65 4.26
N ARG A 533 -7.55 -21.63 4.03
CA ARG A 533 -7.32 -22.74 4.96
C ARG A 533 -6.27 -22.34 5.97
N GLU A 534 -6.55 -22.61 7.25
CA GLU A 534 -5.60 -22.39 8.32
C GLU A 534 -4.53 -23.49 8.28
N LEU A 535 -3.29 -23.09 7.98
CA LEU A 535 -2.13 -23.97 7.96
C LEU A 535 -1.35 -23.80 9.26
N PRO A 536 -0.86 -24.87 9.87
CA PRO A 536 0.01 -24.75 11.04
C PRO A 536 1.25 -23.92 10.69
N LEU A 537 1.65 -23.03 11.60
CA LEU A 537 2.85 -22.23 11.39
C LEU A 537 4.09 -23.13 11.47
N ARG A 538 5.00 -22.95 10.51
CA ARG A 538 6.28 -23.65 10.50
C ARG A 538 7.11 -23.23 11.72
N SER A 539 7.70 -24.19 12.41
CA SER A 539 8.54 -23.97 13.60
C SER A 539 10.02 -23.76 13.25
N SER A 540 10.42 -24.06 12.01
CA SER A 540 11.81 -23.95 11.55
C SER A 540 11.95 -23.02 10.34
N ILE A 541 13.14 -22.44 10.17
CA ILE A 541 13.57 -21.72 8.99
C ILE A 541 14.16 -22.75 8.02
N GLY A 542 13.50 -22.94 6.85
CA GLY A 542 13.93 -23.93 5.84
C GLY A 542 13.08 -25.21 5.81
N PRO A 543 13.32 -26.11 4.84
CA PRO A 543 12.61 -27.37 4.75
C PRO A 543 12.93 -28.25 5.96
N ALA A 544 11.92 -28.94 6.51
CA ALA A 544 12.12 -29.93 7.56
C ALA A 544 13.04 -31.05 7.03
N ARG A 545 14.05 -31.45 7.81
CA ARG A 545 14.93 -32.57 7.44
C ARG A 545 14.09 -33.81 7.15
N GLY A 546 14.12 -34.28 5.91
CA GLY A 546 13.46 -35.52 5.48
C GLY A 546 12.04 -35.38 4.93
N GLN A 547 11.46 -34.17 4.79
CA GLN A 547 10.19 -33.98 4.08
C GLN A 547 10.42 -33.50 2.63
N PRO A 548 9.74 -34.09 1.63
CA PRO A 548 9.75 -33.56 0.28
C PRO A 548 9.18 -32.13 0.28
N GLU A 549 9.76 -31.25 -0.52
CA GLU A 549 9.30 -29.87 -0.72
C GLU A 549 7.82 -29.87 -1.16
N GLY A 550 6.93 -29.34 -0.33
CA GLY A 550 5.48 -29.32 -0.61
C GLY A 550 4.61 -30.23 0.24
N ALA A 551 5.18 -31.08 1.11
CA ALA A 551 4.37 -31.87 2.02
C ALA A 551 3.73 -30.98 3.13
N PRO A 552 2.43 -31.17 3.46
CA PRO A 552 1.82 -30.50 4.59
C PRO A 552 2.52 -30.87 5.89
N ALA A 553 2.69 -29.90 6.80
CA ALA A 553 3.30 -30.14 8.11
C ALA A 553 2.55 -31.25 8.85
N PRO A 554 3.26 -32.17 9.55
CA PRO A 554 2.60 -33.22 10.30
C PRO A 554 1.67 -32.61 11.36
N SER A 555 0.46 -33.16 11.47
CA SER A 555 -0.48 -32.83 12.54
C SER A 555 0.20 -33.13 13.88
N ARG A 556 0.06 -32.23 14.85
CA ARG A 556 0.52 -32.48 16.22
C ARG A 556 -0.09 -33.84 16.69
N PRO A 557 0.69 -34.75 17.28
CA PRO A 557 0.10 -35.92 17.91
C PRO A 557 -0.88 -35.40 18.97
N GLY A 558 -2.14 -35.83 18.85
CA GLY A 558 -3.13 -35.60 19.87
C GLY A 558 -2.59 -36.11 21.20
N ILE A 559 -2.88 -35.35 22.25
CA ILE A 559 -2.71 -35.86 23.63
C ILE A 559 -3.78 -36.94 23.78
N GLU A 560 -3.49 -38.14 23.28
CA GLU A 560 -4.28 -39.33 23.62
C GLU A 560 -3.94 -39.75 25.03
N GLY A 561 -4.96 -39.82 25.82
CA GLY A 561 -5.19 -40.45 27.09
C GLY A 561 -4.02 -41.06 27.85
N VAL A 562 -3.78 -40.51 29.03
CA VAL A 562 -3.19 -41.24 30.13
C VAL A 562 -4.07 -42.49 30.39
N ALA A 563 -3.67 -43.62 29.85
CA ALA A 563 -4.27 -44.90 30.19
C ALA A 563 -4.02 -45.19 31.69
N HIS A 564 -5.09 -45.16 32.48
CA HIS A 564 -5.07 -45.72 33.84
C HIS A 564 -4.66 -47.19 33.78
N THR A 565 -3.49 -47.50 34.27
CA THR A 565 -3.08 -48.87 34.59
C THR A 565 -3.86 -49.31 35.84
N PRO A 566 -4.64 -50.39 35.83
CA PRO A 566 -5.26 -50.89 37.05
C PRO A 566 -4.19 -51.52 37.94
N ALA A 567 -4.19 -51.13 39.22
CA ALA A 567 -3.41 -51.77 40.27
C ALA A 567 -3.83 -53.23 40.41
N LEU A 568 -2.91 -54.15 40.17
CA LEU A 568 -3.03 -55.54 40.61
C LEU A 568 -2.84 -55.58 42.12
N ALA A 569 -3.92 -55.84 42.84
CA ALA A 569 -3.86 -56.41 44.21
C ALA A 569 -3.57 -57.87 44.11
N GLY A 570 -2.66 -58.38 44.97
CA GLY A 570 -2.41 -59.80 45.12
C GLY A 570 -1.20 -60.11 45.99
N GLU A 571 -1.49 -60.43 47.24
CA GLU A 571 -0.70 -61.20 48.26
C GLU A 571 0.66 -60.70 48.69
#